data_a65df82e5f698228d7e43f52bc5a2854
#
_entry.id   a65df82e5f698228d7e43f52bc5a2854
#
_cell.length_a   1.000
_cell.length_b   1.000
_cell.length_c   1.000
_cell.angle_alpha   90.00
_cell.angle_beta   90.00
_cell.angle_gamma   90.00
#
_symmetry.space_group_name_H-M   'P 1'
#
loop_
_entity.id
_entity.type
_entity.pdbx_description
1 polymer ?
#
loop_
_entity_poly.entity_id
_entity_poly.type
_entity_poly.pdbx_seq_one_letter_code
_entity_poly.pdbx_strand_id
1 'polypeptide(L)'
;MRIISIWPGSSPVSFPATIWLNEACLLRPGRPFFIPDWDSDFRWMPMLALKIDRVGKSIPARFAHRYVSQASVWLQAVGGDTAAKLAAAGLPLASAVGFDYSLASAPFEKMTLEQARALKVTLSLGSSTLSLDARNCPDPAETLATLSFRNTVRTGDLILLPLASEFIPIIQGDEVSVALESPHTTELLRFSIK
;
A
#
# COMPACT_ATOMS: atom_id res chain seq x y z
N MET A 1 -10.06 4.22 12.55
CA MET A 1 -8.97 4.31 11.54
C MET A 1 -9.56 3.96 10.19
N ARG A 2 -9.23 4.70 9.14
CA ARG A 2 -9.63 4.37 7.76
C ARG A 2 -8.37 4.08 6.98
N ILE A 3 -8.41 3.07 6.13
CA ILE A 3 -7.29 2.71 5.24
C ILE A 3 -7.75 3.03 3.81
N ILE A 4 -7.01 3.90 3.15
CA ILE A 4 -7.34 4.43 1.83
C ILE A 4 -6.27 3.95 0.87
N SER A 5 -6.59 2.93 0.09
CA SER A 5 -5.68 2.37 -0.91
C SER A 5 -5.89 3.06 -2.25
N ILE A 6 -4.80 3.55 -2.81
CA ILE A 6 -4.76 4.23 -4.11
C ILE A 6 -4.30 3.23 -5.16
N TRP A 7 -5.03 3.16 -6.26
CA TRP A 7 -4.71 2.23 -7.34
C TRP A 7 -4.40 2.97 -8.63
N PRO A 8 -3.37 2.55 -9.36
CA PRO A 8 -3.09 3.12 -10.67
C PRO A 8 -4.28 2.87 -11.58
N GLY A 9 -4.88 3.92 -12.09
CA GLY A 9 -5.95 3.81 -13.08
C GLY A 9 -5.36 3.59 -14.46
N SER A 10 -5.94 2.68 -15.23
CA SER A 10 -5.66 2.52 -16.66
C SER A 10 -6.39 3.57 -17.54
N SER A 11 -7.09 4.50 -16.90
CA SER A 11 -7.95 5.50 -17.56
C SER A 11 -7.32 6.90 -17.48
N PRO A 12 -7.52 7.75 -18.51
CA PRO A 12 -7.12 9.16 -18.48
C PRO A 12 -7.97 10.01 -17.51
N VAL A 13 -8.71 9.40 -16.60
CA VAL A 13 -9.50 10.10 -15.59
C VAL A 13 -8.54 10.74 -14.59
N SER A 14 -8.71 12.04 -14.33
CA SER A 14 -7.85 12.86 -13.47
C SER A 14 -7.87 12.49 -11.97
N PHE A 15 -8.49 11.37 -11.60
CA PHE A 15 -8.58 10.92 -10.21
C PHE A 15 -8.02 9.51 -10.03
N PRO A 16 -7.19 9.29 -9.01
CA PRO A 16 -6.76 7.94 -8.67
C PRO A 16 -7.96 7.10 -8.23
N ALA A 17 -8.00 5.85 -8.65
CA ALA A 17 -8.96 4.89 -8.12
C ALA A 17 -8.67 4.73 -6.62
N THR A 18 -9.70 4.90 -5.80
CA THR A 18 -9.58 4.91 -4.34
C THR A 18 -10.45 3.80 -3.76
N ILE A 19 -9.84 2.91 -2.99
CA ILE A 19 -10.53 1.82 -2.29
C ILE A 19 -10.41 2.03 -0.80
N TRP A 20 -11.54 2.03 -0.11
CA TRP A 20 -11.63 2.12 1.34
C TRP A 20 -11.59 0.73 1.94
N LEU A 21 -10.57 0.47 2.74
CA LEU A 21 -10.37 -0.80 3.43
C LEU A 21 -10.69 -0.65 4.92
N ASN A 22 -11.13 -1.76 5.52
CA ASN A 22 -11.38 -1.85 6.96
C ASN A 22 -10.21 -2.53 7.70
N GLU A 23 -10.27 -2.57 9.01
CA GLU A 23 -9.21 -3.14 9.85
C GLU A 23 -9.10 -4.68 9.76
N ALA A 24 -10.13 -5.38 9.29
CA ALA A 24 -10.08 -6.82 9.09
C ALA A 24 -9.09 -7.23 7.98
N CYS A 25 -8.81 -6.30 7.06
CA CYS A 25 -7.79 -6.51 6.03
C CYS A 25 -6.36 -6.61 6.59
N LEU A 26 -6.11 -6.19 7.84
CA LEU A 26 -4.76 -6.14 8.39
C LEU A 26 -4.23 -7.52 8.79
N LEU A 27 -3.18 -7.97 8.11
CA LEU A 27 -2.31 -9.03 8.60
C LEU A 27 -1.26 -8.41 9.53
N ARG A 28 -1.31 -8.76 10.81
CA ARG A 28 -0.39 -8.23 11.83
C ARG A 28 1.02 -8.79 11.66
N PRO A 29 2.07 -8.04 12.01
CA PRO A 29 3.45 -8.50 11.97
C PRO A 29 3.64 -9.85 12.66
N GLY A 30 4.47 -10.72 12.08
CA GLY A 30 4.79 -12.05 12.62
C GLY A 30 3.71 -13.13 12.39
N ARG A 31 2.60 -12.81 11.73
CA ARG A 31 1.62 -13.80 11.32
C ARG A 31 1.87 -14.27 9.89
N PRO A 32 1.74 -15.58 9.61
CA PRO A 32 1.83 -16.07 8.24
C PRO A 32 0.66 -15.57 7.40
N PHE A 33 0.89 -15.36 6.11
CA PHE A 33 -0.18 -15.15 5.15
C PHE A 33 -0.66 -16.51 4.64
N PHE A 34 -1.95 -16.80 4.79
CA PHE A 34 -2.58 -17.97 4.22
C PHE A 34 -3.22 -17.58 2.89
N ILE A 35 -2.83 -18.28 1.81
CA ILE A 35 -3.43 -18.03 0.49
C ILE A 35 -4.89 -18.48 0.54
N PRO A 36 -5.85 -17.58 0.29
CA PRO A 36 -7.26 -17.98 0.24
C PRO A 36 -7.54 -18.91 -0.95
N ASP A 37 -8.62 -19.69 -0.87
CA ASP A 37 -8.99 -20.69 -1.87
C ASP A 37 -10.00 -20.20 -2.93
N TRP A 38 -10.43 -18.92 -2.84
CA TRP A 38 -11.47 -18.36 -3.72
C TRP A 38 -10.93 -17.75 -5.02
N ASP A 39 -9.59 -17.65 -5.18
CA ASP A 39 -8.92 -17.17 -6.39
C ASP A 39 -7.66 -18.02 -6.64
N SER A 40 -7.25 -18.19 -7.89
CA SER A 40 -6.08 -19.00 -8.25
C SER A 40 -4.84 -18.18 -8.53
N ASP A 41 -4.95 -16.87 -8.64
CA ASP A 41 -3.86 -15.94 -8.98
C ASP A 41 -3.75 -14.82 -7.95
N PHE A 42 -3.17 -15.12 -6.77
CA PHE A 42 -2.88 -14.07 -5.81
C PHE A 42 -1.55 -13.38 -6.10
N ARG A 43 -1.53 -12.06 -5.95
CA ARG A 43 -0.36 -11.21 -6.21
C ARG A 43 -0.20 -10.14 -5.14
N TRP A 44 1.06 -9.75 -4.87
CA TRP A 44 1.38 -8.62 -4.01
C TRP A 44 1.48 -7.31 -4.80
N MET A 45 0.97 -6.23 -4.21
CA MET A 45 1.31 -4.85 -4.56
C MET A 45 2.03 -4.22 -3.36
N PRO A 46 3.33 -3.90 -3.49
CA PRO A 46 4.03 -3.12 -2.47
C PRO A 46 3.45 -1.70 -2.40
N MET A 47 3.22 -1.22 -1.18
CA MET A 47 2.56 0.05 -0.92
C MET A 47 3.38 0.91 0.03
N LEU A 48 3.62 2.18 -0.31
CA LEU A 48 4.04 3.19 0.64
C LEU A 48 2.85 3.56 1.51
N ALA A 49 2.94 3.29 2.80
CA ALA A 49 1.90 3.60 3.78
C ALA A 49 2.23 4.93 4.48
N LEU A 50 1.35 5.91 4.37
CA LEU A 50 1.46 7.22 5.01
C LEU A 50 0.41 7.33 6.11
N LYS A 51 0.80 7.78 7.31
CA LYS A 51 -0.12 7.99 8.41
C LYS A 51 -0.43 9.46 8.59
N ILE A 52 -1.73 9.79 8.58
CA ILE A 52 -2.22 11.14 8.81
C ILE A 52 -2.20 11.46 10.30
N ASP A 53 -1.57 12.54 10.69
CA ASP A 53 -1.40 12.96 12.08
C ASP A 53 -2.30 14.12 12.51
N ARG A 54 -3.02 14.75 11.58
CA ARG A 54 -3.98 15.81 11.89
C ARG A 54 -5.19 15.86 10.95
N VAL A 55 -6.29 16.41 11.45
CA VAL A 55 -7.50 16.61 10.66
C VAL A 55 -7.29 17.70 9.60
N GLY A 56 -7.79 17.46 8.37
CA GLY A 56 -7.73 18.44 7.29
C GLY A 56 -8.78 18.22 6.21
N LYS A 57 -9.13 19.31 5.54
CA LYS A 57 -10.03 19.34 4.38
C LYS A 57 -9.46 20.34 3.38
N SER A 58 -9.54 20.02 2.09
CA SER A 58 -9.03 20.88 0.99
C SER A 58 -7.58 21.34 1.23
N ILE A 59 -6.70 20.41 1.57
CA ILE A 59 -5.30 20.67 1.88
C ILE A 59 -4.55 20.96 0.57
N PRO A 60 -3.95 22.15 0.39
CA PRO A 60 -3.08 22.39 -0.77
C PRO A 60 -1.84 21.50 -0.71
N ALA A 61 -1.39 20.97 -1.86
CA ALA A 61 -0.24 20.07 -1.93
C ALA A 61 1.01 20.61 -1.22
N ARG A 62 1.30 21.92 -1.35
CA ARG A 62 2.43 22.59 -0.67
C ARG A 62 2.39 22.48 0.86
N PHE A 63 1.25 22.17 1.46
CA PHE A 63 1.09 22.02 2.91
C PHE A 63 0.93 20.55 3.35
N ALA A 64 0.95 19.59 2.43
CA ALA A 64 0.78 18.17 2.73
C ALA A 64 1.81 17.66 3.76
N HIS A 65 3.04 18.19 3.73
CA HIS A 65 4.10 17.84 4.69
C HIS A 65 3.73 18.10 6.16
N ARG A 66 2.71 18.90 6.44
CA ARG A 66 2.22 19.20 7.79
C ARG A 66 1.26 18.15 8.34
N TYR A 67 0.87 17.18 7.51
CA TYR A 67 -0.17 16.20 7.81
C TYR A 67 0.36 14.77 7.90
N VAL A 68 1.62 14.55 7.55
CA VAL A 68 2.27 13.24 7.57
C VAL A 68 3.62 13.36 8.28
N SER A 69 3.80 12.55 9.33
CA SER A 69 5.05 12.49 10.09
C SER A 69 5.52 11.05 10.33
N GLN A 70 4.82 10.08 9.76
CA GLN A 70 5.15 8.67 9.85
C GLN A 70 4.84 7.98 8.52
N ALA A 71 5.74 7.08 8.10
CA ALA A 71 5.54 6.24 6.95
C ALA A 71 6.02 4.81 7.20
N SER A 72 5.59 3.90 6.35
CA SER A 72 5.96 2.48 6.38
C SER A 72 5.85 1.90 4.97
N VAL A 73 6.26 0.66 4.80
CA VAL A 73 6.04 -0.10 3.57
C VAL A 73 5.28 -1.36 3.88
N TRP A 74 4.15 -1.52 3.23
CA TRP A 74 3.20 -2.62 3.41
C TRP A 74 3.03 -3.41 2.11
N LEU A 75 2.48 -4.61 2.19
CA LEU A 75 2.16 -5.41 1.01
C LEU A 75 0.66 -5.65 0.96
N GLN A 76 0.02 -5.29 -0.15
CA GLN A 76 -1.39 -5.56 -0.38
C GLN A 76 -1.56 -6.75 -1.31
N ALA A 77 -2.25 -7.79 -0.83
CA ALA A 77 -2.63 -8.94 -1.64
C ALA A 77 -3.83 -8.60 -2.52
N VAL A 78 -3.83 -9.15 -3.72
CA VAL A 78 -4.87 -8.97 -4.75
C VAL A 78 -5.21 -10.33 -5.33
N GLY A 79 -6.50 -10.66 -5.41
CA GLY A 79 -6.99 -11.79 -6.21
C GLY A 79 -7.01 -11.39 -7.69
N GLY A 80 -6.03 -11.89 -8.45
CA GLY A 80 -5.78 -11.47 -9.82
C GLY A 80 -6.89 -11.86 -10.79
N ASP A 81 -7.39 -13.11 -10.72
CA ASP A 81 -8.51 -13.57 -11.55
C ASP A 81 -9.79 -12.78 -11.26
N THR A 82 -10.06 -12.55 -9.99
CA THR A 82 -11.21 -11.73 -9.57
C THR A 82 -11.07 -10.29 -10.03
N ALA A 83 -9.89 -9.69 -9.90
CA ALA A 83 -9.62 -8.35 -10.36
C ALA A 83 -9.82 -8.22 -11.89
N ALA A 84 -9.34 -9.21 -12.67
CA ALA A 84 -9.52 -9.24 -14.12
C ALA A 84 -11.00 -9.34 -14.51
N LYS A 85 -11.78 -10.21 -13.85
CA LYS A 85 -13.22 -10.37 -14.06
C LYS A 85 -13.99 -9.08 -13.74
N LEU A 86 -13.68 -8.45 -12.61
CA LEU A 86 -14.30 -7.19 -12.19
C LEU A 86 -13.98 -6.07 -13.19
N ALA A 87 -12.71 -5.95 -13.61
CA ALA A 87 -12.29 -4.95 -14.59
C ALA A 87 -12.99 -5.14 -15.94
N ALA A 88 -13.09 -6.39 -16.43
CA ALA A 88 -13.78 -6.71 -17.67
C ALA A 88 -15.29 -6.38 -17.61
N ALA A 89 -15.90 -6.48 -16.43
CA ALA A 89 -17.30 -6.13 -16.17
C ALA A 89 -17.52 -4.64 -15.87
N GLY A 90 -16.45 -3.81 -15.81
CA GLY A 90 -16.55 -2.41 -15.42
C GLY A 90 -16.93 -2.21 -13.94
N LEU A 91 -16.69 -3.21 -13.09
CA LEU A 91 -17.01 -3.19 -11.67
C LEU A 91 -15.80 -2.74 -10.81
N PRO A 92 -16.06 -2.18 -9.61
CA PRO A 92 -14.99 -1.77 -8.69
C PRO A 92 -14.13 -2.95 -8.22
N LEU A 93 -12.82 -2.74 -8.09
CA LEU A 93 -11.85 -3.77 -7.65
C LEU A 93 -11.90 -4.09 -6.14
N ALA A 94 -12.83 -3.49 -5.39
CA ALA A 94 -12.85 -3.59 -3.92
C ALA A 94 -12.88 -5.04 -3.41
N SER A 95 -13.65 -5.93 -4.07
CA SER A 95 -13.74 -7.34 -3.66
C SER A 95 -12.46 -8.14 -3.93
N ALA A 96 -11.64 -7.72 -4.89
CA ALA A 96 -10.38 -8.39 -5.19
C ALA A 96 -9.24 -8.01 -4.24
N VAL A 97 -9.38 -6.91 -3.47
CA VAL A 97 -8.32 -6.37 -2.59
C VAL A 97 -8.76 -6.20 -1.14
N GLY A 98 -10.06 -6.09 -0.87
CA GLY A 98 -10.62 -5.79 0.44
C GLY A 98 -11.10 -7.04 1.20
N PHE A 99 -10.27 -8.08 1.28
CA PHE A 99 -10.57 -9.30 2.02
C PHE A 99 -9.74 -9.40 3.31
N ASP A 100 -10.14 -10.28 4.22
CA ASP A 100 -9.47 -10.47 5.50
C ASP A 100 -7.99 -10.82 5.32
N TYR A 101 -7.13 -10.12 6.07
CA TYR A 101 -5.67 -10.27 6.06
C TYR A 101 -4.98 -9.94 4.73
N SER A 102 -5.67 -9.28 3.80
CA SER A 102 -5.11 -8.89 2.50
C SER A 102 -3.96 -7.87 2.58
N LEU A 103 -3.71 -7.28 3.76
CA LEU A 103 -2.77 -6.17 3.93
C LEU A 103 -1.71 -6.51 4.97
N ALA A 104 -0.56 -7.03 4.53
CA ALA A 104 0.57 -7.32 5.41
C ALA A 104 1.20 -6.00 5.87
N SER A 105 1.00 -5.68 7.17
CA SER A 105 1.35 -4.41 7.77
C SER A 105 2.69 -4.47 8.50
N ALA A 106 3.47 -3.40 8.39
CA ALA A 106 4.71 -3.20 9.15
C ALA A 106 4.58 -1.99 10.09
N PRO A 107 5.42 -1.89 11.12
CA PRO A 107 5.48 -0.72 11.99
C PRO A 107 5.73 0.58 11.21
N PHE A 108 5.21 1.68 11.73
CA PHE A 108 5.47 3.00 11.18
C PHE A 108 6.75 3.59 11.75
N GLU A 109 7.58 4.14 10.87
CA GLU A 109 8.78 4.89 11.22
C GLU A 109 8.52 6.40 11.16
N LYS A 110 9.13 7.16 12.08
CA LYS A 110 9.06 8.61 12.07
C LYS A 110 9.88 9.15 10.91
N MET A 111 9.23 9.85 10.00
CA MET A 111 9.88 10.50 8.87
C MET A 111 9.00 11.58 8.27
N THR A 112 9.63 12.58 7.66
CA THR A 112 8.92 13.61 6.91
C THR A 112 8.33 13.04 5.62
N LEU A 113 7.37 13.73 5.02
CA LEU A 113 6.81 13.35 3.71
C LEU A 113 7.89 13.30 2.61
N GLU A 114 8.89 14.20 2.68
CA GLU A 114 10.01 14.23 1.75
C GLU A 114 10.92 13.00 1.92
N GLN A 115 11.23 12.63 3.17
CA GLN A 115 11.98 11.40 3.45
C GLN A 115 11.22 10.16 3.00
N ALA A 116 9.90 10.09 3.24
CA ALA A 116 9.06 8.98 2.78
C ALA A 116 9.07 8.84 1.25
N ARG A 117 9.05 9.96 0.52
CA ARG A 117 9.14 9.99 -0.95
C ARG A 117 10.50 9.55 -1.48
N ALA A 118 11.55 9.67 -0.69
CA ALA A 118 12.92 9.29 -1.06
C ALA A 118 13.31 7.88 -0.58
N LEU A 119 12.39 7.12 0.01
CA LEU A 119 12.67 5.76 0.49
C LEU A 119 13.09 4.83 -0.66
N LYS A 120 14.12 4.07 -0.39
CA LYS A 120 14.48 2.88 -1.15
C LYS A 120 14.22 1.65 -0.30
N VAL A 121 13.65 0.65 -0.92
CA VAL A 121 13.12 -0.53 -0.25
C VAL A 121 13.61 -1.78 -0.96
N THR A 122 14.12 -2.72 -0.18
CA THR A 122 14.39 -4.07 -0.66
C THR A 122 13.25 -4.98 -0.24
N LEU A 123 12.60 -5.60 -1.23
CA LEU A 123 11.57 -6.63 -1.04
C LEU A 123 12.16 -7.98 -1.46
N SER A 124 12.23 -8.92 -0.52
CA SER A 124 12.65 -10.31 -0.79
C SER A 124 11.44 -11.23 -0.73
N LEU A 125 11.34 -12.13 -1.71
CA LEU A 125 10.25 -13.09 -1.91
C LEU A 125 10.87 -14.42 -2.31
N GLY A 126 10.94 -15.38 -1.40
CA GLY A 126 11.66 -16.62 -1.60
C GLY A 126 13.13 -16.36 -2.01
N SER A 127 13.50 -16.77 -3.22
CA SER A 127 14.85 -16.55 -3.78
C SER A 127 15.00 -15.24 -4.57
N SER A 128 13.90 -14.51 -4.80
CA SER A 128 13.89 -13.28 -5.60
C SER A 128 14.04 -12.04 -4.70
N THR A 129 14.74 -11.03 -5.20
CA THR A 129 14.90 -9.74 -4.52
C THR A 129 14.64 -8.60 -5.49
N LEU A 130 13.83 -7.64 -5.07
CA LEU A 130 13.44 -6.45 -5.83
C LEU A 130 13.84 -5.20 -5.06
N SER A 131 14.43 -4.23 -5.76
CA SER A 131 14.67 -2.89 -5.22
C SER A 131 13.57 -1.96 -5.72
N LEU A 132 12.88 -1.30 -4.81
CA LEU A 132 11.78 -0.39 -5.07
C LEU A 132 12.19 1.02 -4.64
N ASP A 133 11.77 2.02 -5.41
CA ASP A 133 12.06 3.43 -5.13
C ASP A 133 10.73 4.18 -4.96
N ALA A 134 10.53 4.78 -3.80
CA ALA A 134 9.31 5.53 -3.50
C ALA A 134 9.11 6.78 -4.38
N ARG A 135 10.14 7.21 -5.11
CA ARG A 135 10.01 8.26 -6.14
C ARG A 135 9.15 7.85 -7.33
N ASN A 136 8.97 6.55 -7.54
CA ASN A 136 8.13 6.00 -8.60
C ASN A 136 6.64 5.94 -8.21
N CYS A 137 6.29 6.16 -6.93
CA CYS A 137 4.89 6.23 -6.53
C CYS A 137 4.22 7.52 -7.01
N PRO A 138 2.87 7.52 -7.07
CA PRO A 138 2.09 8.76 -7.19
C PRO A 138 2.57 9.79 -6.16
N ASP A 139 2.64 11.06 -6.56
CA ASP A 139 3.11 12.11 -5.65
C ASP A 139 2.24 12.16 -4.38
N PRO A 140 2.81 11.92 -3.20
CA PRO A 140 2.05 11.87 -1.96
C PRO A 140 1.35 13.20 -1.62
N ALA A 141 1.97 14.33 -1.98
CA ALA A 141 1.41 15.65 -1.69
C ALA A 141 0.19 15.94 -2.57
N GLU A 142 0.28 15.65 -3.86
CA GLU A 142 -0.83 15.80 -4.81
C GLU A 142 -1.96 14.81 -4.51
N THR A 143 -1.60 13.57 -4.12
CA THR A 143 -2.59 12.57 -3.71
C THR A 143 -3.37 13.03 -2.48
N LEU A 144 -2.68 13.53 -1.45
CA LEU A 144 -3.34 14.07 -0.24
C LEU A 144 -4.21 15.27 -0.58
N ALA A 145 -3.75 16.18 -1.45
CA ALA A 145 -4.54 17.32 -1.90
C ALA A 145 -5.84 16.87 -2.58
N THR A 146 -5.74 15.94 -3.51
CA THR A 146 -6.88 15.37 -4.25
C THR A 146 -7.88 14.66 -3.33
N LEU A 147 -7.38 13.80 -2.42
CA LEU A 147 -8.22 13.10 -1.45
C LEU A 147 -8.91 14.07 -0.49
N SER A 148 -8.16 15.04 0.04
CA SER A 148 -8.68 15.99 1.03
C SER A 148 -9.66 17.01 0.43
N PHE A 149 -9.61 17.24 -0.87
CA PHE A 149 -10.58 18.08 -1.57
C PHE A 149 -12.01 17.51 -1.46
N ARG A 150 -12.14 16.18 -1.60
CA ARG A 150 -13.43 15.48 -1.54
C ARG A 150 -13.79 15.03 -0.13
N ASN A 151 -12.81 14.57 0.64
CA ASN A 151 -13.00 13.92 1.94
C ASN A 151 -12.23 14.66 3.03
N THR A 152 -12.81 14.82 4.21
CA THR A 152 -12.03 15.23 5.38
C THR A 152 -11.11 14.07 5.78
N VAL A 153 -9.79 14.28 5.76
CA VAL A 153 -8.84 13.34 6.35
C VAL A 153 -8.77 13.56 7.86
N ARG A 154 -8.53 12.48 8.61
CA ARG A 154 -8.54 12.50 10.07
C ARG A 154 -7.24 11.91 10.62
N THR A 155 -6.88 12.31 11.81
CA THR A 155 -5.77 11.70 12.57
C THR A 155 -5.97 10.18 12.64
N GLY A 156 -4.92 9.44 12.30
CA GLY A 156 -4.92 7.99 12.25
C GLY A 156 -5.42 7.38 10.93
N ASP A 157 -5.88 8.16 9.96
CA ASP A 157 -6.13 7.65 8.62
C ASP A 157 -4.81 7.23 7.95
N LEU A 158 -4.86 6.18 7.16
CA LEU A 158 -3.73 5.67 6.38
C LEU A 158 -4.00 5.87 4.90
N ILE A 159 -2.98 6.32 4.18
CA ILE A 159 -3.00 6.42 2.72
C ILE A 159 -1.94 5.46 2.19
N LEU A 160 -2.35 4.54 1.33
CA LEU A 160 -1.47 3.57 0.69
C LEU A 160 -1.26 3.95 -0.76
N LEU A 161 -0.01 4.10 -1.17
CA LEU A 161 0.41 4.45 -2.54
C LEU A 161 1.20 3.30 -3.16
N PRO A 162 0.90 2.84 -4.38
CA PRO A 162 1.64 1.75 -5.01
C PRO A 162 3.09 2.14 -5.25
N LEU A 163 4.02 1.27 -4.84
CA LEU A 163 5.48 1.41 -5.03
C LEU A 163 5.97 0.75 -6.31
N ALA A 164 5.18 -0.12 -6.91
CA ALA A 164 5.49 -0.84 -8.14
C ALA A 164 4.44 -0.57 -9.21
N SER A 165 4.81 -0.70 -10.47
CA SER A 165 3.90 -0.65 -11.62
C SER A 165 3.27 -2.01 -11.92
N GLU A 166 3.88 -3.09 -11.44
CA GLU A 166 3.46 -4.46 -11.68
C GLU A 166 3.19 -5.20 -10.39
N PHE A 167 2.29 -6.16 -10.48
CA PHE A 167 1.98 -7.07 -9.39
C PHE A 167 3.01 -8.20 -9.34
N ILE A 168 3.33 -8.65 -8.12
CA ILE A 168 4.31 -9.69 -7.86
C ILE A 168 3.57 -10.96 -7.44
N PRO A 169 3.80 -12.12 -8.08
CA PRO A 169 3.12 -13.37 -7.72
C PRO A 169 3.31 -13.75 -6.25
N ILE A 170 2.25 -14.31 -5.64
CA ILE A 170 2.31 -14.92 -4.31
C ILE A 170 2.55 -16.42 -4.50
N ILE A 171 3.63 -16.94 -3.94
CA ILE A 171 4.03 -18.35 -4.07
C ILE A 171 3.98 -19.00 -2.69
N GLN A 172 3.24 -20.09 -2.58
CA GLN A 172 3.15 -20.88 -1.34
C GLN A 172 4.53 -21.41 -0.94
N GLY A 173 4.85 -21.29 0.34
CA GLY A 173 6.12 -21.73 0.91
C GLY A 173 7.22 -20.66 0.91
N ASP A 174 7.01 -19.52 0.23
CA ASP A 174 7.98 -18.43 0.25
C ASP A 174 8.02 -17.73 1.61
N GLU A 175 9.22 -17.25 1.93
CA GLU A 175 9.42 -16.23 2.96
C GLU A 175 9.42 -14.85 2.32
N VAL A 176 8.72 -13.92 2.94
CA VAL A 176 8.64 -12.52 2.51
C VAL A 176 9.34 -11.64 3.53
N SER A 177 10.21 -10.75 3.07
CA SER A 177 10.75 -9.69 3.91
C SER A 177 10.80 -8.35 3.20
N VAL A 178 10.56 -7.27 3.96
CA VAL A 178 10.65 -5.89 3.49
C VAL A 178 11.66 -5.17 4.36
N ALA A 179 12.65 -4.55 3.74
CA ALA A 179 13.68 -3.78 4.43
C ALA A 179 13.85 -2.40 3.80
N LEU A 180 14.11 -1.37 4.62
CA LEU A 180 14.50 -0.05 4.16
C LEU A 180 16.00 -0.04 3.85
N GLU A 181 16.36 0.50 2.70
CA GLU A 181 17.74 0.81 2.35
C GLU A 181 18.12 2.17 2.97
N SER A 182 18.77 2.12 4.12
CA SER A 182 19.34 3.27 4.84
C SER A 182 20.78 2.92 5.20
N PRO A 183 21.61 3.82 5.74
CA PRO A 183 22.97 3.47 6.19
C PRO A 183 23.04 2.21 7.05
N HIS A 184 21.94 1.88 7.72
CA HIS A 184 21.73 0.59 8.40
C HIS A 184 20.41 0.01 7.86
N THR A 185 20.49 -1.08 7.08
CA THR A 185 19.30 -1.79 6.58
C THR A 185 18.41 -2.19 7.76
N THR A 186 17.19 -1.67 7.78
CA THR A 186 16.20 -1.97 8.82
C THR A 186 15.12 -2.85 8.24
N GLU A 187 15.03 -4.10 8.72
CA GLU A 187 13.92 -4.99 8.36
C GLU A 187 12.63 -4.48 9.03
N LEU A 188 11.63 -4.18 8.22
CA LEU A 188 10.32 -3.70 8.68
C LEU A 188 9.33 -4.83 8.87
N LEU A 189 9.40 -5.86 8.03
CA LEU A 189 8.39 -6.91 7.93
C LEU A 189 9.03 -8.21 7.51
N ARG A 190 8.63 -9.32 8.17
CA ARG A 190 8.96 -10.69 7.76
C ARG A 190 7.79 -11.61 8.07
N PHE A 191 7.42 -12.48 7.14
CA PHE A 191 6.41 -13.52 7.33
C PHE A 191 6.54 -14.62 6.27
N SER A 192 5.91 -15.77 6.52
CA SER A 192 5.84 -16.90 5.59
C SER A 192 4.49 -16.95 4.87
N ILE A 193 4.49 -17.48 3.67
CA ILE A 193 3.28 -17.76 2.87
C ILE A 193 2.91 -19.24 3.04
N LYS A 194 1.66 -19.51 3.39
CA LYS A 194 1.14 -20.87 3.63
C LYS A 194 -0.12 -21.15 2.81
#